data_b0a03ef51f3157b3c7044644680720dc
#
_entry.id   b0a03ef51f3157b3c7044644680720dc
#
_cell.length_a   1.000
_cell.length_b   1.000
_cell.length_c   1.000
_cell.angle_alpha   90.00
_cell.angle_beta   90.00
_cell.angle_gamma   90.00
#
_symmetry.space_group_name_H-M   'P 1'
#
loop_
_entity.id
_entity.type
_entity.pdbx_description
1 polymer ?
#
loop_
_entity_poly.entity_id
_entity_poly.type
_entity_poly.pdbx_seq_one_letter_code
_entity_poly.pdbx_strand_id
1 'polypeptide(L)'
;KADNNDLDVQQQLLLKAPSFLQAQEGMDADKWVTRLQKLYKNYVAAKAPLKLINENDYRIILTLEGDEDKEHKQYMIDLMNDHLDDWMKKLGKAPAYYIVEANDIFAEDMAKDGNVKYKDYVEKVKNQYAKAYEVVGLTGITPYEKAKLYFDALYNLYKNKDVDGYVKAMETYFGKMENNLRSADYGKAAQNLYMAAGKSLKAKDHEVAIKWAEKALAQEDAVMDRVNYMVMIGDSYRELKNYAKAREYYNQAFAETLTLQNMEMPQAMLQSAIKHKLSTLELLEK
;
A
#
# COMPACT_ATOMS: atom_id res chain seq x y z
N LYS A 1 1.99 -42.82 3.15
CA LYS A 1 1.33 -41.64 3.78
C LYS A 1 2.48 -40.78 4.26
N ALA A 2 2.69 -39.59 3.67
CA ALA A 2 3.65 -38.62 4.20
C ALA A 2 3.22 -38.28 5.63
N ASP A 3 4.19 -38.22 6.53
CA ASP A 3 3.95 -37.77 7.90
C ASP A 3 3.59 -36.27 7.85
N ASN A 4 2.37 -35.95 8.20
CA ASN A 4 1.90 -34.55 8.18
C ASN A 4 2.66 -33.63 9.17
N ASN A 5 3.50 -34.20 10.03
CA ASN A 5 4.35 -33.47 10.97
C ASN A 5 5.78 -33.26 10.43
N ASP A 6 6.10 -33.79 9.25
CA ASP A 6 7.39 -33.57 8.60
C ASP A 6 7.45 -32.14 8.05
N LEU A 7 8.38 -31.34 8.60
CA LEU A 7 8.55 -29.93 8.23
C LEU A 7 8.98 -29.74 6.78
N ASP A 8 9.73 -30.69 6.20
CA ASP A 8 10.14 -30.60 4.79
C ASP A 8 8.95 -30.83 3.86
N VAL A 9 8.04 -31.78 4.22
CA VAL A 9 6.78 -31.99 3.50
C VAL A 9 5.89 -30.77 3.62
N GLN A 10 5.76 -30.18 4.81
CA GLN A 10 4.96 -28.96 5.02
C GLN A 10 5.53 -27.78 4.20
N GLN A 11 6.85 -27.57 4.16
CA GLN A 11 7.48 -26.54 3.34
C GLN A 11 7.12 -26.71 1.85
N GLN A 12 7.24 -27.93 1.32
CA GLN A 12 6.90 -28.20 -0.08
C GLN A 12 5.42 -27.95 -0.40
N LEU A 13 4.52 -28.27 0.52
CA LEU A 13 3.10 -27.95 0.37
C LEU A 13 2.85 -26.44 0.37
N LEU A 14 3.46 -25.71 1.29
CA LEU A 14 3.31 -24.26 1.40
C LEU A 14 3.89 -23.52 0.19
N LEU A 15 5.01 -23.99 -0.38
CA LEU A 15 5.57 -23.43 -1.62
C LEU A 15 4.65 -23.60 -2.84
N LYS A 16 3.83 -24.65 -2.86
CA LYS A 16 2.87 -24.92 -3.93
C LYS A 16 1.51 -24.26 -3.70
N ALA A 17 1.28 -23.68 -2.52
CA ALA A 17 -0.01 -23.10 -2.14
C ALA A 17 -0.54 -22.05 -3.14
N PRO A 18 0.26 -21.11 -3.68
CA PRO A 18 -0.24 -20.11 -4.62
C PRO A 18 -0.86 -20.74 -5.87
N SER A 19 -0.13 -21.65 -6.52
CA SER A 19 -0.62 -22.34 -7.72
C SER A 19 -1.84 -23.22 -7.44
N PHE A 20 -1.89 -23.81 -6.25
CA PHE A 20 -3.04 -24.59 -5.83
C PHE A 20 -4.27 -23.70 -5.62
N LEU A 21 -4.13 -22.54 -4.96
CA LEU A 21 -5.22 -21.60 -4.71
C LEU A 21 -5.77 -21.02 -6.01
N GLN A 22 -4.90 -20.71 -6.97
CA GLN A 22 -5.33 -20.22 -8.29
C GLN A 22 -6.22 -21.21 -9.05
N ALA A 23 -6.08 -22.50 -8.77
CA ALA A 23 -6.90 -23.56 -9.39
C ALA A 23 -8.21 -23.82 -8.66
N GLN A 24 -8.47 -23.16 -7.52
CA GLN A 24 -9.71 -23.30 -6.75
C GLN A 24 -10.67 -22.16 -7.09
N GLU A 25 -11.97 -22.48 -7.14
CA GLU A 25 -13.02 -21.52 -7.42
C GLU A 25 -14.08 -21.50 -6.30
N GLY A 26 -14.73 -20.35 -6.13
CA GLY A 26 -15.86 -20.17 -5.25
C GLY A 26 -15.56 -20.43 -3.75
N MET A 27 -16.57 -20.94 -3.02
CA MET A 27 -16.49 -21.16 -1.57
C MET A 27 -15.42 -22.18 -1.13
N ASP A 28 -14.91 -23.01 -2.03
CA ASP A 28 -13.83 -23.94 -1.71
C ASP A 28 -12.48 -23.24 -1.63
N ALA A 29 -12.29 -22.14 -2.37
CA ALA A 29 -11.09 -21.31 -2.26
C ALA A 29 -10.91 -20.76 -0.84
N ASP A 30 -11.95 -20.20 -0.22
CA ASP A 30 -11.89 -19.62 1.13
C ASP A 30 -11.52 -20.66 2.20
N LYS A 31 -12.09 -21.87 2.08
CA LYS A 31 -11.74 -22.99 2.97
C LYS A 31 -10.27 -23.39 2.86
N TRP A 32 -9.73 -23.38 1.63
CA TRP A 32 -8.34 -23.71 1.40
C TRP A 32 -7.40 -22.62 1.88
N VAL A 33 -7.74 -21.35 1.68
CA VAL A 33 -6.99 -20.22 2.26
C VAL A 33 -6.87 -20.38 3.77
N THR A 34 -7.98 -20.60 4.47
CA THR A 34 -7.99 -20.81 5.93
C THR A 34 -7.12 -21.99 6.37
N ARG A 35 -7.19 -23.10 5.65
CA ARG A 35 -6.38 -24.31 5.97
C ARG A 35 -4.89 -24.07 5.74
N LEU A 36 -4.53 -23.38 4.67
CA LEU A 36 -3.14 -23.07 4.33
C LEU A 36 -2.56 -22.07 5.31
N GLN A 37 -3.31 -21.06 5.73
CA GLN A 37 -2.89 -20.14 6.78
C GLN A 37 -2.64 -20.85 8.11
N LYS A 38 -3.54 -21.79 8.51
CA LYS A 38 -3.32 -22.60 9.70
C LYS A 38 -2.06 -23.49 9.58
N LEU A 39 -1.86 -24.12 8.43
CA LEU A 39 -0.66 -24.92 8.18
C LEU A 39 0.59 -24.08 8.25
N TYR A 40 0.58 -22.89 7.64
CA TYR A 40 1.68 -21.93 7.67
C TYR A 40 2.06 -21.53 9.09
N LYS A 41 1.10 -21.10 9.91
CA LYS A 41 1.34 -20.73 11.31
C LYS A 41 1.91 -21.87 12.14
N ASN A 42 1.37 -23.09 11.98
CA ASN A 42 1.89 -24.26 12.67
C ASN A 42 3.31 -24.60 12.21
N TYR A 43 3.62 -24.46 10.91
CA TYR A 43 4.93 -24.68 10.36
C TYR A 43 5.96 -23.70 10.93
N VAL A 44 5.62 -22.40 10.95
CA VAL A 44 6.48 -21.35 11.54
C VAL A 44 6.73 -21.62 13.02
N ALA A 45 5.68 -21.92 13.79
CA ALA A 45 5.78 -22.18 15.22
C ALA A 45 6.61 -23.45 15.55
N ALA A 46 6.59 -24.46 14.68
CA ALA A 46 7.36 -25.70 14.88
C ALA A 46 8.83 -25.60 14.47
N LYS A 47 9.19 -24.57 13.68
CA LYS A 47 10.54 -24.40 13.13
C LYS A 47 11.37 -23.47 14.00
N ALA A 48 12.60 -23.88 14.33
CA ALA A 48 13.50 -22.98 15.08
C ALA A 48 13.76 -21.69 14.26
N PRO A 49 13.76 -20.49 14.88
CA PRO A 49 13.88 -19.20 14.19
C PRO A 49 15.00 -19.13 13.15
N LEU A 50 16.21 -19.54 13.50
CA LEU A 50 17.35 -19.52 12.59
C LEU A 50 17.22 -20.49 11.39
N LYS A 51 16.38 -21.51 11.50
CA LYS A 51 16.09 -22.44 10.39
C LYS A 51 15.10 -21.89 9.39
N LEU A 52 14.35 -20.84 9.75
CA LEU A 52 13.48 -20.10 8.83
C LEU A 52 14.26 -19.20 7.86
N ILE A 53 15.55 -18.93 8.13
CA ILE A 53 16.38 -17.99 7.37
C ILE A 53 16.91 -18.66 6.08
N ASN A 54 16.03 -18.75 5.09
CA ASN A 54 16.33 -19.25 3.75
C ASN A 54 15.31 -18.74 2.72
N GLU A 55 15.62 -18.85 1.43
CA GLU A 55 14.77 -18.35 0.34
C GLU A 55 13.38 -18.97 0.31
N ASN A 56 13.27 -20.27 0.56
CA ASN A 56 12.00 -20.98 0.49
C ASN A 56 11.04 -20.48 1.58
N ASP A 57 11.52 -20.37 2.81
CA ASP A 57 10.70 -19.88 3.92
C ASP A 57 10.38 -18.40 3.76
N TYR A 58 11.31 -17.59 3.25
CA TYR A 58 11.02 -16.19 2.94
C TYR A 58 9.92 -16.05 1.89
N ARG A 59 9.93 -16.86 0.83
CA ARG A 59 8.84 -16.89 -0.17
C ARG A 59 7.52 -17.32 0.44
N ILE A 60 7.53 -18.33 1.32
CA ILE A 60 6.32 -18.76 2.05
C ILE A 60 5.75 -17.61 2.88
N ILE A 61 6.61 -16.92 3.65
CA ILE A 61 6.23 -15.75 4.45
C ILE A 61 5.60 -14.67 3.56
N LEU A 62 6.28 -14.23 2.50
CA LEU A 62 5.77 -13.20 1.59
C LEU A 62 4.43 -13.56 0.95
N THR A 63 4.16 -14.85 0.74
CA THR A 63 2.98 -15.31 0.02
C THR A 63 1.78 -15.58 0.93
N LEU A 64 2.03 -16.07 2.14
CA LEU A 64 1.00 -16.58 3.03
C LEU A 64 0.77 -15.71 4.27
N GLU A 65 1.68 -14.77 4.55
CA GLU A 65 1.47 -13.81 5.63
C GLU A 65 0.41 -12.78 5.20
N GLY A 66 -0.81 -12.97 5.71
CA GLY A 66 -1.92 -12.07 5.42
C GLY A 66 -1.95 -10.85 6.34
N ASP A 67 -2.63 -9.79 5.90
CA ASP A 67 -2.84 -8.56 6.69
C ASP A 67 -3.94 -8.74 7.75
N GLU A 68 -4.72 -9.80 7.68
CA GLU A 68 -5.85 -10.07 8.58
C GLU A 68 -5.38 -10.45 10.00
N ASP A 69 -4.29 -11.21 10.13
CA ASP A 69 -3.72 -11.60 11.41
C ASP A 69 -2.55 -10.68 11.79
N LYS A 70 -2.90 -9.51 12.31
CA LYS A 70 -1.92 -8.49 12.72
C LYS A 70 -0.96 -8.98 13.81
N GLU A 71 -1.39 -9.87 14.68
CA GLU A 71 -0.53 -10.40 15.75
C GLU A 71 0.54 -11.34 15.19
N HIS A 72 0.17 -12.24 14.30
CA HIS A 72 1.13 -13.14 13.67
C HIS A 72 2.09 -12.38 12.76
N LYS A 73 1.59 -11.42 11.98
CA LYS A 73 2.43 -10.54 11.15
C LYS A 73 3.42 -9.74 11.97
N GLN A 74 2.99 -9.19 13.12
CA GLN A 74 3.88 -8.50 14.04
C GLN A 74 4.96 -9.43 14.59
N TYR A 75 4.59 -10.66 14.98
CA TYR A 75 5.55 -11.67 15.41
C TYR A 75 6.61 -11.97 14.33
N MET A 76 6.20 -12.09 13.06
CA MET A 76 7.12 -12.34 11.96
C MET A 76 8.06 -11.17 11.69
N ILE A 77 7.56 -9.93 11.79
CA ILE A 77 8.38 -8.73 11.66
C ILE A 77 9.44 -8.68 12.77
N ASP A 78 9.03 -8.91 14.01
CA ASP A 78 9.93 -8.91 15.18
C ASP A 78 10.99 -10.01 15.04
N LEU A 79 10.59 -11.22 14.64
CA LEU A 79 11.50 -12.33 14.39
C LEU A 79 12.54 -12.02 13.29
N MET A 80 12.11 -11.39 12.19
CA MET A 80 13.03 -10.97 11.14
C MET A 80 13.98 -9.88 11.64
N ASN A 81 13.47 -8.93 12.42
CA ASN A 81 14.28 -7.85 12.95
C ASN A 81 15.33 -8.34 13.95
N ASP A 82 14.97 -9.27 14.84
CA ASP A 82 15.88 -9.86 15.83
C ASP A 82 17.05 -10.61 15.18
N HIS A 83 16.86 -11.11 13.96
CA HIS A 83 17.85 -11.84 13.18
C HIS A 83 18.18 -11.15 11.84
N LEU A 84 18.04 -9.81 11.76
CA LEU A 84 18.13 -9.08 10.50
C LEU A 84 19.45 -9.31 9.75
N ASP A 85 20.59 -9.40 10.45
CA ASP A 85 21.89 -9.63 9.84
C ASP A 85 21.97 -11.00 9.17
N ASP A 86 21.44 -12.04 9.82
CA ASP A 86 21.42 -13.38 9.26
C ASP A 86 20.51 -13.48 8.05
N TRP A 87 19.33 -12.83 8.11
CA TRP A 87 18.44 -12.69 6.98
C TRP A 87 19.09 -11.95 5.81
N MET A 88 19.72 -10.80 6.06
CA MET A 88 20.37 -9.99 5.03
C MET A 88 21.58 -10.69 4.41
N LYS A 89 22.30 -11.49 5.17
CA LYS A 89 23.41 -12.31 4.66
C LYS A 89 22.94 -13.32 3.60
N LYS A 90 21.71 -13.81 3.70
CA LYS A 90 21.11 -14.78 2.78
C LYS A 90 20.36 -14.14 1.62
N LEU A 91 19.65 -13.03 1.87
CA LEU A 91 18.61 -12.47 0.98
C LEU A 91 18.86 -11.00 0.61
N GLY A 92 20.03 -10.46 0.96
CA GLY A 92 20.34 -9.05 0.74
C GLY A 92 19.42 -8.15 1.56
N LYS A 93 18.99 -7.03 0.97
CA LYS A 93 18.18 -6.01 1.67
C LYS A 93 16.68 -6.35 1.78
N ALA A 94 16.21 -7.40 1.12
CA ALA A 94 14.78 -7.70 1.03
C ALA A 94 14.08 -7.82 2.40
N PRO A 95 14.65 -8.49 3.43
CA PRO A 95 14.04 -8.54 4.76
C PRO A 95 13.90 -7.17 5.44
N ALA A 96 14.86 -6.26 5.23
CA ALA A 96 14.75 -4.90 5.77
C ALA A 96 13.60 -4.12 5.10
N TYR A 97 13.43 -4.25 3.80
CA TYR A 97 12.27 -3.67 3.09
C TYR A 97 10.95 -4.22 3.61
N TYR A 98 10.86 -5.54 3.85
CA TYR A 98 9.65 -6.15 4.41
C TYR A 98 9.30 -5.58 5.80
N ILE A 99 10.29 -5.46 6.71
CA ILE A 99 10.08 -4.89 8.04
C ILE A 99 9.58 -3.44 7.95
N VAL A 100 10.21 -2.62 7.11
CA VAL A 100 9.85 -1.21 6.92
C VAL A 100 8.45 -1.08 6.34
N GLU A 101 8.15 -1.80 5.27
CA GLU A 101 6.84 -1.76 4.61
C GLU A 101 5.71 -2.18 5.54
N ALA A 102 5.88 -3.30 6.25
CA ALA A 102 4.86 -3.80 7.16
C ALA A 102 4.63 -2.87 8.36
N ASN A 103 5.70 -2.28 8.93
CA ASN A 103 5.57 -1.30 9.99
C ASN A 103 4.85 -0.02 9.50
N ASP A 104 5.20 0.46 8.30
CA ASP A 104 4.57 1.64 7.70
C ASP A 104 3.09 1.40 7.40
N ILE A 105 2.71 0.21 6.90
CA ILE A 105 1.30 -0.18 6.69
C ILE A 105 0.52 -0.14 8.02
N PHE A 106 1.05 -0.73 9.08
CA PHE A 106 0.39 -0.73 10.40
C PHE A 106 0.21 0.69 10.95
N ALA A 107 1.24 1.52 10.84
CA ALA A 107 1.17 2.91 11.29
C ALA A 107 0.15 3.72 10.46
N GLU A 108 0.13 3.53 9.14
CA GLU A 108 -0.80 4.18 8.22
C GLU A 108 -2.25 3.80 8.52
N ASP A 109 -2.54 2.51 8.64
CA ASP A 109 -3.88 2.01 8.98
C ASP A 109 -4.38 2.61 10.29
N MET A 110 -3.56 2.52 11.35
CA MET A 110 -3.95 3.06 12.65
C MET A 110 -4.16 4.57 12.63
N ALA A 111 -3.32 5.32 11.90
CA ALA A 111 -3.49 6.75 11.76
C ALA A 111 -4.80 7.09 11.03
N LYS A 112 -5.11 6.38 9.94
CA LYS A 112 -6.37 6.54 9.19
C LYS A 112 -7.60 6.17 10.01
N ASP A 113 -7.51 5.15 10.85
CA ASP A 113 -8.57 4.75 11.78
C ASP A 113 -8.75 5.73 12.96
N GLY A 114 -7.92 6.77 13.06
CA GLY A 114 -7.90 7.69 14.19
C GLY A 114 -7.46 7.06 15.50
N ASN A 115 -6.64 6.00 15.43
CA ASN A 115 -6.10 5.27 16.57
C ASN A 115 -4.69 5.80 16.91
N VAL A 116 -4.55 6.41 18.09
CA VAL A 116 -3.28 7.03 18.56
C VAL A 116 -2.12 6.04 18.71
N LYS A 117 -2.39 4.73 18.72
CA LYS A 117 -1.36 3.69 18.80
C LYS A 117 -0.43 3.65 17.59
N TYR A 118 -0.74 4.35 16.49
CA TYR A 118 0.23 4.53 15.40
C TYR A 118 1.57 5.11 15.92
N LYS A 119 1.55 5.89 17.01
CA LYS A 119 2.76 6.44 17.63
C LYS A 119 3.72 5.37 18.14
N ASP A 120 3.20 4.22 18.56
CA ASP A 120 4.03 3.10 19.00
C ASP A 120 4.87 2.57 17.82
N TYR A 121 4.27 2.51 16.61
CA TYR A 121 4.97 2.13 15.38
C TYR A 121 5.99 3.19 14.95
N VAL A 122 5.68 4.47 15.10
CA VAL A 122 6.62 5.57 14.85
C VAL A 122 7.85 5.47 15.76
N GLU A 123 7.66 5.15 17.04
CA GLU A 123 8.79 4.96 17.96
C GLU A 123 9.64 3.71 17.63
N LYS A 124 9.05 2.64 17.04
CA LYS A 124 9.80 1.48 16.58
C LYS A 124 10.80 1.83 15.45
N VAL A 125 10.49 2.81 14.60
CA VAL A 125 11.41 3.32 13.56
C VAL A 125 12.71 3.82 14.16
N LYS A 126 12.62 4.49 15.31
CA LYS A 126 13.77 5.07 16.01
C LYS A 126 14.54 4.06 16.84
N ASN A 127 13.83 3.12 17.44
CA ASN A 127 14.37 2.22 18.47
C ASN A 127 14.55 0.79 17.91
N GLN A 128 13.46 0.04 17.87
CA GLN A 128 13.48 -1.40 17.58
C GLN A 128 13.90 -1.71 16.13
N TYR A 129 13.39 -0.94 15.15
CA TYR A 129 13.63 -1.18 13.73
C TYR A 129 14.63 -0.22 13.09
N ALA A 130 15.37 0.57 13.89
CA ALA A 130 16.30 1.58 13.38
C ALA A 130 17.23 1.04 12.29
N LYS A 131 17.79 -0.18 12.49
CA LYS A 131 18.69 -0.81 11.53
C LYS A 131 18.02 -1.14 10.20
N ALA A 132 16.79 -1.66 10.20
CA ALA A 132 16.06 -1.95 8.98
C ALA A 132 15.81 -0.66 8.18
N TYR A 133 15.41 0.42 8.85
CA TYR A 133 15.20 1.71 8.22
C TYR A 133 16.50 2.35 7.70
N GLU A 134 17.64 2.16 8.38
CA GLU A 134 18.95 2.59 7.88
C GLU A 134 19.34 1.86 6.59
N VAL A 135 19.08 0.55 6.52
CA VAL A 135 19.37 -0.28 5.34
C VAL A 135 18.53 0.14 4.14
N VAL A 136 17.26 0.46 4.34
CA VAL A 136 16.37 0.97 3.29
C VAL A 136 16.83 2.34 2.81
N GLY A 137 17.29 3.17 3.74
CA GLY A 137 17.89 4.47 3.48
C GLY A 137 16.87 5.53 3.09
N LEU A 138 17.13 6.75 3.53
CA LEU A 138 16.47 7.97 3.06
C LEU A 138 17.51 9.08 2.98
N THR A 139 17.29 10.03 2.09
CA THR A 139 18.11 11.24 1.97
C THR A 139 17.23 12.47 2.20
N GLY A 140 17.78 13.50 2.83
CA GLY A 140 17.09 14.77 3.11
C GLY A 140 16.18 14.77 4.35
N ILE A 141 15.80 13.60 4.88
CA ILE A 141 14.98 13.46 6.08
C ILE A 141 15.34 12.16 6.80
N THR A 142 15.35 12.16 8.13
CA THR A 142 15.54 10.91 8.87
C THR A 142 14.28 10.03 8.78
N PRO A 143 14.41 8.68 8.85
CA PRO A 143 13.25 7.79 8.85
C PRO A 143 12.24 8.14 9.94
N TYR A 144 12.70 8.48 11.14
CA TYR A 144 11.83 8.86 12.25
C TYR A 144 11.06 10.18 11.98
N GLU A 145 11.75 11.20 11.47
CA GLU A 145 11.11 12.48 11.13
C GLU A 145 10.06 12.29 10.02
N LYS A 146 10.39 11.46 9.00
CA LYS A 146 9.45 11.11 7.93
C LYS A 146 8.21 10.43 8.52
N ALA A 147 8.40 9.38 9.30
CA ALA A 147 7.30 8.62 9.90
C ALA A 147 6.42 9.52 10.78
N LYS A 148 7.03 10.32 11.65
CA LYS A 148 6.31 11.25 12.51
C LYS A 148 5.50 12.27 11.70
N LEU A 149 6.13 12.95 10.76
CA LEU A 149 5.48 13.97 9.95
C LEU A 149 4.30 13.40 9.15
N TYR A 150 4.51 12.25 8.49
CA TYR A 150 3.52 11.64 7.62
C TYR A 150 2.32 11.06 8.42
N PHE A 151 2.58 10.27 9.45
CA PHE A 151 1.52 9.62 10.21
C PHE A 151 0.77 10.57 11.14
N ASP A 152 1.41 11.60 11.71
CA ASP A 152 0.72 12.67 12.44
C ASP A 152 -0.23 13.45 11.50
N ALA A 153 0.22 13.71 10.28
CA ALA A 153 -0.60 14.39 9.28
C ALA A 153 -1.82 13.54 8.87
N LEU A 154 -1.64 12.24 8.63
CA LEU A 154 -2.74 11.32 8.33
C LEU A 154 -3.74 11.23 9.49
N TYR A 155 -3.26 11.04 10.71
CA TYR A 155 -4.13 10.99 11.88
C TYR A 155 -4.99 12.25 12.00
N ASN A 156 -4.37 13.43 11.87
CA ASN A 156 -5.09 14.69 11.96
C ASN A 156 -6.09 14.89 10.81
N LEU A 157 -5.73 14.47 9.60
CA LEU A 157 -6.64 14.52 8.44
C LEU A 157 -7.87 13.62 8.66
N TYR A 158 -7.64 12.36 9.03
CA TYR A 158 -8.75 11.40 9.13
C TYR A 158 -9.59 11.59 10.38
N LYS A 159 -8.96 11.84 11.53
CA LYS A 159 -9.66 11.99 12.82
C LYS A 159 -10.24 13.37 13.02
N ASN A 160 -9.45 14.43 12.74
CA ASN A 160 -9.79 15.80 13.07
C ASN A 160 -10.30 16.59 11.85
N LYS A 161 -10.24 15.99 10.64
CA LYS A 161 -10.57 16.66 9.36
C LYS A 161 -9.71 17.91 9.12
N ASP A 162 -8.48 17.91 9.61
CA ASP A 162 -7.52 19.00 9.45
C ASP A 162 -6.86 18.97 8.06
N VAL A 163 -7.61 19.43 7.07
CA VAL A 163 -7.18 19.50 5.66
C VAL A 163 -6.00 20.46 5.49
N ASP A 164 -6.07 21.64 6.07
CA ASP A 164 -5.02 22.65 5.94
C ASP A 164 -3.70 22.19 6.59
N GLY A 165 -3.79 21.58 7.77
CA GLY A 165 -2.64 20.98 8.44
C GLY A 165 -2.00 19.84 7.63
N TYR A 166 -2.83 18.98 7.03
CA TYR A 166 -2.37 17.90 6.17
C TYR A 166 -1.62 18.42 4.93
N VAL A 167 -2.21 19.38 4.22
CA VAL A 167 -1.57 19.99 3.03
C VAL A 167 -0.21 20.58 3.39
N LYS A 168 -0.15 21.36 4.49
CA LYS A 168 1.11 21.95 4.97
C LYS A 168 2.16 20.90 5.33
N ALA A 169 1.75 19.82 5.99
CA ALA A 169 2.65 18.73 6.36
C ALA A 169 3.19 17.99 5.12
N MET A 170 2.34 17.72 4.12
CA MET A 170 2.76 17.07 2.87
C MET A 170 3.69 17.96 2.05
N GLU A 171 3.43 19.26 1.92
CA GLU A 171 4.36 20.17 1.24
C GLU A 171 5.72 20.25 1.97
N THR A 172 5.71 20.18 3.31
CA THR A 172 6.95 20.09 4.10
C THR A 172 7.69 18.78 3.83
N TYR A 173 6.96 17.66 3.80
CA TYR A 173 7.50 16.34 3.47
C TYR A 173 8.12 16.33 2.07
N PHE A 174 7.40 16.83 1.08
CA PHE A 174 7.89 16.91 -0.30
C PHE A 174 9.14 17.79 -0.41
N GLY A 175 9.17 18.94 0.28
CA GLY A 175 10.36 19.80 0.31
C GLY A 175 11.59 19.13 0.91
N LYS A 176 11.43 18.30 1.94
CA LYS A 176 12.53 17.56 2.57
C LYS A 176 13.01 16.37 1.74
N MET A 177 12.11 15.71 1.03
CA MET A 177 12.42 14.53 0.20
C MET A 177 13.03 14.91 -1.16
N GLU A 178 12.70 16.07 -1.71
CA GLU A 178 13.21 16.58 -3.00
C GLU A 178 13.23 15.54 -4.12
N ASN A 179 14.43 15.20 -4.63
CA ASN A 179 14.61 14.25 -5.73
C ASN A 179 14.35 12.78 -5.36
N ASN A 180 14.05 12.48 -4.10
CA ASN A 180 13.73 11.12 -3.65
C ASN A 180 12.23 10.81 -3.66
N LEU A 181 11.40 11.78 -4.09
CA LEU A 181 9.96 11.58 -4.23
C LEU A 181 9.66 10.72 -5.45
N ARG A 182 8.78 9.75 -5.24
CA ARG A 182 8.24 8.88 -6.28
C ARG A 182 6.82 9.30 -6.62
N SER A 183 6.33 8.84 -7.77
CA SER A 183 4.94 8.95 -8.18
C SER A 183 3.98 8.61 -7.04
N ALA A 184 4.19 7.47 -6.37
CA ALA A 184 3.37 7.00 -5.28
C ALA A 184 3.28 7.96 -4.07
N ASP A 185 4.31 8.75 -3.78
CA ASP A 185 4.29 9.71 -2.67
C ASP A 185 3.26 10.83 -2.94
N TYR A 186 3.27 11.37 -4.16
CA TYR A 186 2.27 12.37 -4.57
C TYR A 186 0.88 11.77 -4.74
N GLY A 187 0.79 10.57 -5.34
CA GLY A 187 -0.48 9.89 -5.59
C GLY A 187 -1.20 9.54 -4.28
N LYS A 188 -0.50 8.95 -3.31
CA LYS A 188 -1.04 8.66 -1.98
C LYS A 188 -1.47 9.92 -1.24
N ALA A 189 -0.71 11.01 -1.35
CA ALA A 189 -1.08 12.27 -0.70
C ALA A 189 -2.39 12.82 -1.27
N ALA A 190 -2.56 12.86 -2.58
CA ALA A 190 -3.79 13.28 -3.23
C ALA A 190 -4.96 12.35 -2.89
N GLN A 191 -4.75 11.04 -2.92
CA GLN A 191 -5.79 10.05 -2.60
C GLN A 191 -6.28 10.17 -1.15
N ASN A 192 -5.36 10.31 -0.18
CA ASN A 192 -5.73 10.47 1.22
C ASN A 192 -6.56 11.73 1.45
N LEU A 193 -6.22 12.85 0.79
CA LEU A 193 -6.98 14.07 0.85
C LEU A 193 -8.43 13.84 0.39
N TYR A 194 -8.62 13.15 -0.73
CA TYR A 194 -9.93 12.80 -1.27
C TYR A 194 -10.72 11.87 -0.34
N MET A 195 -10.09 10.79 0.12
CA MET A 195 -10.78 9.78 0.92
C MET A 195 -11.19 10.31 2.29
N ALA A 196 -10.34 11.11 2.92
CA ALA A 196 -10.62 11.60 4.28
C ALA A 196 -11.62 12.75 4.32
N ALA A 197 -11.52 13.69 3.38
CA ALA A 197 -12.31 14.93 3.41
C ALA A 197 -13.54 14.87 2.48
N GLY A 198 -13.50 14.09 1.40
CA GLY A 198 -14.62 13.84 0.51
C GLY A 198 -15.31 15.12 0.06
N LYS A 199 -16.64 15.20 0.27
CA LYS A 199 -17.47 16.35 -0.10
C LYS A 199 -17.19 17.66 0.67
N SER A 200 -16.34 17.60 1.71
CA SER A 200 -15.99 18.79 2.51
C SER A 200 -14.78 19.56 1.96
N LEU A 201 -14.13 19.05 0.92
CA LEU A 201 -13.04 19.74 0.24
C LEU A 201 -13.53 21.06 -0.39
N LYS A 202 -12.72 22.11 -0.20
CA LYS A 202 -12.94 23.42 -0.82
C LYS A 202 -12.26 23.47 -2.19
N ALA A 203 -12.56 24.48 -3.00
CA ALA A 203 -11.94 24.66 -4.31
C ALA A 203 -10.40 24.61 -4.25
N LYS A 204 -9.79 25.30 -3.28
CA LYS A 204 -8.32 25.29 -3.09
C LYS A 204 -7.73 23.89 -2.83
N ASP A 205 -8.51 23.02 -2.15
CA ASP A 205 -8.06 21.68 -1.80
C ASP A 205 -8.10 20.75 -3.02
N HIS A 206 -9.10 20.94 -3.89
CA HIS A 206 -9.16 20.27 -5.20
C HIS A 206 -7.99 20.71 -6.11
N GLU A 207 -7.62 21.99 -6.11
CA GLU A 207 -6.46 22.49 -6.86
C GLU A 207 -5.16 21.85 -6.36
N VAL A 208 -5.00 21.66 -5.05
CA VAL A 208 -3.86 20.94 -4.46
C VAL A 208 -3.87 19.46 -4.88
N ALA A 209 -5.01 18.79 -4.80
CA ALA A 209 -5.15 17.39 -5.21
C ALA A 209 -4.79 17.21 -6.70
N ILE A 210 -5.24 18.10 -7.58
CA ILE A 210 -4.88 18.11 -9.01
C ILE A 210 -3.35 18.23 -9.15
N LYS A 211 -2.76 19.24 -8.53
CA LYS A 211 -1.30 19.49 -8.59
C LYS A 211 -0.49 18.25 -8.18
N TRP A 212 -0.88 17.57 -7.11
CA TRP A 212 -0.20 16.37 -6.65
C TRP A 212 -0.44 15.18 -7.58
N ALA A 213 -1.67 14.97 -8.03
CA ALA A 213 -1.99 13.89 -8.96
C ALA A 213 -1.32 14.07 -10.33
N GLU A 214 -1.18 15.31 -10.83
CA GLU A 214 -0.42 15.61 -12.05
C GLU A 214 1.08 15.31 -11.89
N LYS A 215 1.66 15.61 -10.73
CA LYS A 215 3.06 15.23 -10.43
C LYS A 215 3.25 13.71 -10.34
N ALA A 216 2.27 13.01 -9.77
CA ALA A 216 2.27 11.56 -9.75
C ALA A 216 2.19 11.00 -11.18
N LEU A 217 1.24 11.46 -11.97
CA LEU A 217 1.02 11.04 -13.34
C LEU A 217 2.25 11.25 -14.24
N ALA A 218 2.97 12.36 -14.05
CA ALA A 218 4.17 12.69 -14.83
C ALA A 218 5.37 11.75 -14.58
N GLN A 219 5.35 11.00 -13.47
CA GLN A 219 6.43 10.09 -13.06
C GLN A 219 6.01 8.62 -13.08
N GLU A 220 4.75 8.32 -13.46
CA GLU A 220 4.17 6.98 -13.35
C GLU A 220 4.20 6.27 -14.69
N ASP A 221 4.70 5.04 -14.69
CA ASP A 221 4.72 4.17 -15.88
C ASP A 221 3.64 3.07 -15.80
N ALA A 222 3.19 2.71 -14.61
CA ALA A 222 2.18 1.67 -14.43
C ALA A 222 0.80 2.16 -14.89
N VAL A 223 0.24 1.50 -15.91
CA VAL A 223 -1.03 1.90 -16.56
C VAL A 223 -2.17 2.04 -15.56
N MET A 224 -2.29 1.11 -14.61
CA MET A 224 -3.36 1.15 -13.60
C MET A 224 -3.29 2.41 -12.72
N ASP A 225 -2.09 2.78 -12.28
CA ASP A 225 -1.89 3.96 -11.44
C ASP A 225 -2.08 5.24 -12.23
N ARG A 226 -1.62 5.29 -13.49
CA ARG A 226 -1.88 6.39 -14.41
C ARG A 226 -3.38 6.62 -14.60
N VAL A 227 -4.15 5.55 -14.85
CA VAL A 227 -5.62 5.62 -14.95
C VAL A 227 -6.23 6.18 -13.67
N ASN A 228 -5.81 5.70 -12.51
CA ASN A 228 -6.30 6.16 -11.22
C ASN A 228 -6.02 7.66 -11.00
N TYR A 229 -4.81 8.14 -11.35
CA TYR A 229 -4.47 9.56 -11.23
C TYR A 229 -5.28 10.43 -12.19
N MET A 230 -5.46 10.02 -13.44
CA MET A 230 -6.31 10.73 -14.41
C MET A 230 -7.76 10.82 -13.94
N VAL A 231 -8.32 9.73 -13.39
CA VAL A 231 -9.67 9.73 -12.83
C VAL A 231 -9.78 10.69 -11.64
N MET A 232 -8.79 10.71 -10.75
CA MET A 232 -8.74 11.61 -9.59
C MET A 232 -8.69 13.09 -10.01
N ILE A 233 -7.89 13.41 -11.03
CA ILE A 233 -7.82 14.76 -11.61
C ILE A 233 -9.17 15.14 -12.22
N GLY A 234 -9.78 14.23 -12.98
CA GLY A 234 -11.10 14.43 -13.56
C GLY A 234 -12.19 14.68 -12.50
N ASP A 235 -12.17 13.89 -11.40
CA ASP A 235 -13.08 14.08 -10.27
C ASP A 235 -12.90 15.47 -9.63
N SER A 236 -11.65 15.93 -9.45
CA SER A 236 -11.36 17.26 -8.91
C SER A 236 -11.89 18.37 -9.82
N TYR A 237 -11.65 18.28 -11.12
CA TYR A 237 -12.19 19.27 -12.07
C TYR A 237 -13.71 19.26 -12.11
N ARG A 238 -14.37 18.11 -11.96
CA ARG A 238 -15.83 18.02 -11.84
C ARG A 238 -16.33 18.79 -10.61
N GLU A 239 -15.72 18.62 -9.46
CA GLU A 239 -16.08 19.34 -8.23
C GLU A 239 -15.83 20.86 -8.36
N LEU A 240 -14.80 21.26 -9.11
CA LEU A 240 -14.55 22.65 -9.49
C LEU A 240 -15.51 23.16 -10.59
N LYS A 241 -16.46 22.35 -11.04
CA LYS A 241 -17.40 22.64 -12.14
C LYS A 241 -16.70 22.95 -13.49
N ASN A 242 -15.45 22.53 -13.64
CA ASN A 242 -14.73 22.58 -14.91
C ASN A 242 -14.98 21.28 -15.69
N TYR A 243 -16.19 21.13 -16.20
CA TYR A 243 -16.65 19.89 -16.82
C TYR A 243 -15.87 19.56 -18.10
N ALA A 244 -15.41 20.57 -18.85
CA ALA A 244 -14.58 20.37 -20.03
C ALA A 244 -13.26 19.63 -19.69
N LYS A 245 -12.54 20.09 -18.69
CA LYS A 245 -11.31 19.43 -18.21
C LYS A 245 -11.60 18.07 -17.58
N ALA A 246 -12.67 17.96 -16.80
CA ALA A 246 -13.07 16.67 -16.23
C ALA A 246 -13.29 15.62 -17.32
N ARG A 247 -14.01 15.98 -18.40
CA ARG A 247 -14.24 15.15 -19.59
C ARG A 247 -12.94 14.76 -20.28
N GLU A 248 -12.03 15.71 -20.45
CA GLU A 248 -10.72 15.47 -21.05
C GLU A 248 -9.96 14.38 -20.30
N TYR A 249 -9.81 14.51 -18.98
CA TYR A 249 -9.08 13.53 -18.16
C TYR A 249 -9.78 12.16 -18.09
N TYR A 250 -11.12 12.11 -18.04
CA TYR A 250 -11.82 10.83 -18.11
C TYR A 250 -11.66 10.13 -19.45
N ASN A 251 -11.64 10.88 -20.55
CA ASN A 251 -11.39 10.30 -21.89
C ASN A 251 -9.94 9.80 -22.00
N GLN A 252 -8.96 10.53 -21.46
CA GLN A 252 -7.56 10.07 -21.40
C GLN A 252 -7.44 8.80 -20.56
N ALA A 253 -8.07 8.75 -19.37
CA ALA A 253 -8.11 7.57 -18.54
C ALA A 253 -8.74 6.37 -19.25
N PHE A 254 -9.85 6.59 -19.98
CA PHE A 254 -10.49 5.54 -20.75
C PHE A 254 -9.58 5.01 -21.86
N ALA A 255 -8.93 5.90 -22.60
CA ALA A 255 -7.98 5.51 -23.66
C ALA A 255 -6.78 4.73 -23.10
N GLU A 256 -6.25 5.15 -21.94
CA GLU A 256 -5.15 4.46 -21.26
C GLU A 256 -5.55 3.01 -20.87
N THR A 257 -6.81 2.76 -20.47
CA THR A 257 -7.25 1.40 -20.14
C THR A 257 -7.16 0.43 -21.32
N LEU A 258 -7.18 0.93 -22.56
CA LEU A 258 -7.09 0.08 -23.76
C LEU A 258 -5.69 -0.55 -23.91
N THR A 259 -4.69 -0.03 -23.21
CA THR A 259 -3.32 -0.55 -23.24
C THR A 259 -3.09 -1.68 -22.22
N LEU A 260 -4.05 -1.95 -21.32
CA LEU A 260 -3.98 -3.06 -20.36
C LEU A 260 -4.04 -4.40 -21.08
N GLN A 261 -2.95 -5.17 -20.99
CA GLN A 261 -2.86 -6.49 -21.57
C GLN A 261 -3.09 -7.56 -20.51
N ASN A 262 -3.79 -8.65 -20.89
CA ASN A 262 -4.06 -9.80 -19.99
C ASN A 262 -4.79 -9.44 -18.68
N MET A 263 -5.57 -8.36 -18.68
CA MET A 263 -6.34 -7.87 -17.55
C MET A 263 -7.80 -7.56 -17.92
N GLU A 264 -8.45 -8.48 -18.62
CA GLU A 264 -9.79 -8.26 -19.20
C GLU A 264 -10.84 -7.82 -18.17
N MET A 265 -10.88 -8.46 -17.01
CA MET A 265 -11.85 -8.12 -15.97
C MET A 265 -11.55 -6.77 -15.30
N PRO A 266 -10.33 -6.47 -14.81
CA PRO A 266 -9.98 -5.13 -14.32
C PRO A 266 -10.19 -4.04 -15.35
N GLN A 267 -9.83 -4.26 -16.61
CA GLN A 267 -10.05 -3.33 -17.73
C GLN A 267 -11.54 -3.00 -17.88
N ALA A 268 -12.40 -4.01 -17.96
CA ALA A 268 -13.84 -3.82 -18.12
C ALA A 268 -14.47 -3.05 -16.94
N MET A 269 -14.02 -3.33 -15.70
CA MET A 269 -14.50 -2.62 -14.50
C MET A 269 -14.09 -1.14 -14.53
N LEU A 270 -12.83 -0.82 -14.86
CA LEU A 270 -12.35 0.55 -14.98
C LEU A 270 -13.11 1.31 -16.08
N GLN A 271 -13.26 0.71 -17.25
CA GLN A 271 -14.00 1.31 -18.37
C GLN A 271 -15.45 1.59 -17.99
N SER A 272 -16.12 0.67 -17.30
CA SER A 272 -17.48 0.86 -16.82
C SER A 272 -17.58 2.03 -15.84
N ALA A 273 -16.66 2.11 -14.87
CA ALA A 273 -16.60 3.21 -13.90
C ALA A 273 -16.36 4.56 -14.58
N ILE A 274 -15.44 4.64 -15.54
CA ILE A 274 -15.15 5.88 -16.28
C ILE A 274 -16.34 6.29 -17.15
N LYS A 275 -17.00 5.36 -17.85
CA LYS A 275 -18.22 5.65 -18.63
C LYS A 275 -19.33 6.22 -17.75
N HIS A 276 -19.51 5.68 -16.54
CA HIS A 276 -20.47 6.20 -15.59
C HIS A 276 -20.15 7.65 -15.20
N LYS A 277 -18.87 7.98 -14.95
CA LYS A 277 -18.43 9.36 -14.66
C LYS A 277 -18.71 10.31 -15.85
N LEU A 278 -18.43 9.89 -17.09
CA LEU A 278 -18.72 10.66 -18.30
C LEU A 278 -20.21 10.91 -18.47
N SER A 279 -21.06 9.89 -18.27
CA SER A 279 -22.53 10.06 -18.30
C SER A 279 -23.03 11.00 -17.22
N THR A 280 -22.41 10.98 -16.03
CA THR A 280 -22.75 11.92 -14.95
C THR A 280 -22.42 13.36 -15.34
N LEU A 281 -21.28 13.60 -16.04
CA LEU A 281 -20.97 14.95 -16.55
C LEU A 281 -22.03 15.47 -17.51
N GLU A 282 -22.51 14.63 -18.42
CA GLU A 282 -23.56 15.01 -19.39
C GLU A 282 -24.85 15.48 -18.72
N LEU A 283 -25.16 14.93 -17.54
CA LEU A 283 -26.32 15.37 -16.75
C LEU A 283 -26.07 16.70 -16.00
N LEU A 284 -24.81 16.97 -15.61
CA LEU A 284 -24.45 18.20 -14.90
C LEU A 284 -24.26 19.41 -15.83
N GLU A 285 -24.05 19.19 -17.12
CA GLU A 285 -23.90 20.24 -18.13
C GLU A 285 -25.25 20.75 -18.71
N LYS A 286 -26.35 20.03 -18.43
CA LYS A 286 -27.72 20.40 -18.82
C LYS A 286 -28.36 21.31 -17.79
#